data_5763b44756bdf26c68d0f7a6ec4da02e
#
_entry.id   5763b44756bdf26c68d0f7a6ec4da02e
#
_cell.length_a   1.000
_cell.length_b   1.000
_cell.length_c   1.000
_cell.angle_alpha   90.00
_cell.angle_beta   90.00
_cell.angle_gamma   90.00
#
_symmetry.space_group_name_H-M   'P 1'
#
loop_
_entity.id
_entity.type
_entity.pdbx_description
1 polymer ?
#
loop_
_entity_poly.entity_id
_entity_poly.type
_entity_poly.pdbx_seq_one_letter_code
_entity_poly.pdbx_strand_id
1 'polypeptide(L)' 'LGDKFIKTKVLLETCFENGAIKMLDKKYYTLDDEPISGGDTPTIDVASSYLASNLGQEMRLALEAKLKNIID' A
#
# COMPACT_ATOMS: atom_id res chain seq x y z
N LEU A 1 -4.87 -22.24 1.03
CA LEU A 1 -3.58 -21.86 1.15
C LEU A 1 -3.13 -20.59 0.44
N GLY A 2 -3.99 -19.60 0.41
CA GLY A 2 -3.62 -18.31 -0.15
C GLY A 2 -2.80 -17.50 0.81
N ASP A 3 -2.14 -16.49 0.26
CA ASP A 3 -1.44 -15.51 1.06
C ASP A 3 -2.48 -14.71 1.86
N LYS A 4 -2.30 -14.65 3.15
CA LYS A 4 -3.19 -13.93 4.06
C LYS A 4 -3.34 -12.46 3.67
N PHE A 5 -2.29 -11.90 3.06
CA PHE A 5 -2.27 -10.49 2.69
C PHE A 5 -2.32 -10.26 1.17
N ILE A 6 -2.79 -11.25 0.42
CA ILE A 6 -2.80 -11.15 -1.05
C ILE A 6 -3.58 -9.93 -1.54
N LYS A 7 -4.71 -9.63 -0.91
CA LYS A 7 -5.54 -8.50 -1.33
C LYS A 7 -4.80 -7.17 -1.15
N THR A 8 -4.09 -7.00 -0.04
CA THR A 8 -3.33 -5.76 0.19
C THR A 8 -2.07 -5.71 -0.66
N LYS A 9 -1.46 -6.86 -0.96
CA LYS A 9 -0.33 -6.91 -1.88
C LYS A 9 -0.75 -6.50 -3.28
N VAL A 10 -1.90 -6.99 -3.75
CA VAL A 10 -2.44 -6.61 -5.05
C VAL A 10 -2.77 -5.12 -5.07
N LEU A 11 -3.34 -4.61 -3.99
CA LEU A 11 -3.63 -3.18 -3.88
C LEU A 11 -2.36 -2.34 -4.01
N LEU A 12 -1.29 -2.72 -3.31
CA LEU A 12 -0.01 -2.02 -3.38
C LEU A 12 0.55 -2.02 -4.81
N GLU A 13 0.56 -3.18 -5.45
CA GLU A 13 1.07 -3.29 -6.81
C GLU A 13 0.23 -2.46 -7.79
N THR A 14 -1.08 -2.52 -7.67
CA THR A 14 -1.98 -1.77 -8.54
C THR A 14 -1.80 -0.27 -8.33
N CYS A 15 -1.68 0.17 -7.08
CA CYS A 15 -1.44 1.58 -6.77
C CYS A 15 -0.12 2.05 -7.36
N PHE A 16 0.92 1.23 -7.25
CA PHE A 16 2.22 1.57 -7.81
C PHE A 16 2.16 1.67 -9.33
N GLU A 17 1.51 0.70 -9.99
CA GLU A 17 1.38 0.69 -11.45
C GLU A 17 0.63 1.90 -11.97
N ASN A 18 -0.31 2.42 -11.20
CA ASN A 18 -1.13 3.57 -11.61
C ASN A 18 -0.61 4.89 -11.06
N GLY A 19 0.55 4.90 -10.42
CA GLY A 19 1.16 6.12 -9.92
C GLY A 19 0.52 6.69 -8.66
N ALA A 20 -0.28 5.89 -7.95
CA ALA A 20 -0.91 6.33 -6.70
C ALA A 20 0.05 6.34 -5.52
N ILE A 21 1.10 5.52 -5.60
CA ILE A 21 2.17 5.46 -4.60
C ILE A 21 3.50 5.35 -5.33
N LYS A 22 4.61 5.43 -4.60
CA LYS A 22 5.92 5.28 -5.19
C LYS A 22 6.72 4.21 -4.47
N MET A 23 7.78 3.72 -5.12
CA MET A 23 8.65 2.70 -4.57
C MET A 23 10.10 3.14 -4.67
N LEU A 24 10.86 3.01 -3.58
CA LEU A 24 12.28 3.30 -3.53
C LEU A 24 12.97 2.13 -2.84
N ASP A 25 13.96 1.52 -3.51
CA ASP A 25 14.69 0.38 -2.97
C ASP A 25 13.79 -0.75 -2.46
N LYS A 26 12.76 -1.09 -3.24
CA LYS A 26 11.79 -2.13 -2.90
C LYS A 26 10.96 -1.81 -1.65
N LYS A 27 10.86 -0.53 -1.32
CA LYS A 27 10.06 -0.04 -0.20
C LYS A 27 8.96 0.87 -0.72
N TYR A 28 7.77 0.73 -0.16
CA TYR A 28 6.61 1.47 -0.62
C TYR A 28 6.38 2.73 0.20
N TYR A 29 6.17 3.85 -0.49
CA TYR A 29 5.91 5.15 0.13
C TYR A 29 4.72 5.80 -0.54
N THR A 30 4.02 6.67 0.19
CA THR A 30 3.00 7.51 -0.42
C THR A 30 3.70 8.56 -1.28
N LEU A 31 2.91 9.29 -2.07
CA LEU A 31 3.46 10.37 -2.90
C LEU A 31 4.04 11.50 -2.05
N ASP A 32 3.67 11.55 -0.77
CA ASP A 32 4.21 12.53 0.18
C ASP A 32 5.44 12.02 0.92
N ASP A 33 6.04 10.91 0.46
CA ASP A 33 7.23 10.29 1.07
C ASP A 33 6.97 9.65 2.43
N GLU A 34 5.72 9.34 2.75
CA GLU A 34 5.41 8.65 4.00
C GLU A 34 5.52 7.15 3.82
N PRO A 35 6.25 6.44 4.70
CA PRO A 35 6.36 4.98 4.58
C PRO A 35 5.02 4.30 4.86
N ILE A 36 4.68 3.31 4.03
CA ILE A 36 3.44 2.55 4.19
C ILE A 36 3.73 1.38 5.11
N SER A 37 4.00 1.67 6.37
CA SER A 37 4.41 0.61 7.32
C SER A 37 4.19 0.96 8.77
N GLY A 38 3.66 2.13 9.08
CA GLY A 38 3.45 2.54 10.45
C GLY A 38 4.73 2.78 11.24
N GLY A 39 5.84 3.06 10.55
CA GLY A 39 7.11 3.38 11.20
C GLY A 39 8.23 2.37 10.96
N ASP A 40 7.89 1.18 10.45
CA ASP A 40 8.90 0.17 10.12
C ASP A 40 9.37 0.36 8.67
N THR A 41 10.31 -0.49 8.23
CA THR A 41 10.77 -0.49 6.85
C THR A 41 9.62 -0.97 5.95
N PRO A 42 9.14 -0.16 4.99
CA PRO A 42 7.92 -0.47 4.24
C PRO A 42 8.17 -1.42 3.06
N THR A 43 8.66 -2.63 3.34
CA THR A 43 8.76 -3.68 2.32
C THR A 43 7.35 -4.15 1.97
N ILE A 44 7.23 -4.96 0.89
CA ILE A 44 5.91 -5.42 0.48
C ILE A 44 5.22 -6.22 1.59
N ASP A 45 5.98 -7.04 2.32
CA ASP A 45 5.42 -7.83 3.40
C ASP A 45 4.95 -6.95 4.56
N VAL A 46 5.77 -5.99 4.96
CA VAL A 46 5.43 -5.07 6.06
C VAL A 46 4.28 -4.16 5.64
N ALA A 47 4.34 -3.60 4.44
CA ALA A 47 3.30 -2.70 3.96
C ALA A 47 1.96 -3.42 3.82
N SER A 48 1.96 -4.63 3.26
CA SER A 48 0.72 -5.39 3.09
C SER A 48 0.12 -5.78 4.45
N SER A 49 0.95 -6.16 5.40
CA SER A 49 0.51 -6.48 6.75
C SER A 49 -0.06 -5.23 7.45
N TYR A 50 0.62 -4.09 7.30
CA TYR A 50 0.16 -2.84 7.88
C TYR A 50 -1.22 -2.46 7.33
N LEU A 51 -1.39 -2.52 6.00
CA LEU A 51 -2.66 -2.15 5.37
C LEU A 51 -3.78 -3.12 5.74
N ALA A 52 -3.45 -4.36 6.07
CA ALA A 52 -4.43 -5.35 6.49
C ALA A 52 -4.79 -5.20 7.97
N SER A 53 -4.02 -4.42 8.74
CA SER A 53 -4.27 -4.23 10.16
C SER A 53 -5.21 -3.04 10.39
N ASN A 54 -5.73 -2.97 11.62
CA ASN A 54 -6.58 -1.83 12.01
C ASN A 54 -5.82 -0.51 11.96
N LEU A 55 -4.51 -0.54 12.23
CA LEU A 55 -3.69 0.67 12.20
C LEU A 55 -3.53 1.24 10.79
N GLY A 56 -3.52 0.36 9.79
CA GLY A 56 -3.37 0.78 8.40
C GLY A 56 -4.69 0.92 7.64
N GLN A 57 -5.81 0.74 8.30
CA GLN A 57 -7.10 0.76 7.62
C GLN A 57 -7.38 2.09 6.93
N GLU A 58 -7.09 3.20 7.59
CA GLU A 58 -7.31 4.52 7.00
C GLU A 58 -6.44 4.73 5.77
N MET A 59 -5.17 4.31 5.86
CA MET A 59 -4.26 4.39 4.72
C MET A 59 -4.77 3.53 3.57
N ARG A 60 -5.23 2.33 3.86
CA ARG A 60 -5.77 1.43 2.84
C ARG A 60 -6.96 2.06 2.12
N LEU A 61 -7.90 2.62 2.89
CA LEU A 61 -9.08 3.26 2.32
C LEU A 61 -8.70 4.48 1.48
N ALA A 62 -7.71 5.25 1.93
CA ALA A 62 -7.22 6.40 1.18
C ALA A 62 -6.59 5.97 -0.14
N LEU A 63 -5.82 4.89 -0.14
CA LEU A 63 -5.21 4.36 -1.36
C LEU A 63 -6.26 3.81 -2.32
N GLU A 64 -7.26 3.12 -1.80
CA GLU A 64 -8.35 2.60 -2.63
C GLU A 64 -9.13 3.74 -3.29
N ALA A 65 -9.42 4.80 -2.54
CA ALA A 65 -10.13 5.96 -3.07
C ALA A 65 -9.29 6.67 -4.14
N LYS A 66 -8.01 6.83 -3.88
CA LYS A 66 -7.10 7.48 -4.82
C LYS A 66 -6.98 6.67 -6.11
N LEU A 67 -6.86 5.36 -5.99
CA LEU A 67 -6.76 4.47 -7.13
C LEU A 67 -8.05 4.53 -7.96
N LYS A 68 -9.20 4.54 -7.31
CA LYS A 68 -10.48 4.63 -7.99
C LYS A 68 -10.57 5.92 -8.81
N ASN A 69 -10.10 7.03 -8.26
CA ASN A 69 -10.10 8.32 -8.98
C ASN A 69 -9.18 8.29 -10.20
N ILE A 70 -8.07 7.57 -10.11
CA ILE A 70 -7.13 7.45 -11.23
C ILE A 70 -7.72 6.57 -12.32
N ILE A 71 -8.34 5.45 -11.96
CA ILE A 71 -8.88 4.48 -12.92
C ILE A 71 -10.17 4.98 -13.56
N ASP A 72 -11.00 5.67 -12.81
CA ASP A 72 -12.22 6.25 -13.34
C ASP A 72 -11.89 7.47 -14.19
#